data_201dc2e5adf4f864cc372ce43d8a4795
#
_entry.id   201dc2e5adf4f864cc372ce43d8a4795
#
_cell.length_a   1.000
_cell.length_b   1.000
_cell.length_c   1.000
_cell.angle_alpha   90.00
_cell.angle_beta   90.00
_cell.angle_gamma   90.00
#
_symmetry.space_group_name_H-M   'P 1'
#
loop_
_entity.id
_entity.type
_entity.pdbx_description
1 polymer ?
#
loop_
_entity_poly.entity_id
_entity_poly.type
_entity_poly.pdbx_seq_one_letter_code
_entity_poly.pdbx_strand_id
1 'polypeptide(L)'
;MLRKRIIDDLCTKYATKNDSFALLHLFNPSQEIALADNTDCFTPKAMVRKMEAQLADFPKFYADDNDAILMPDNSIINLHGERVNKKAINHFIPFPWGWNKTIKKRLIKCGISEELMPSDNQLDYIRLFAGRKFCVEYIRDLFTLFDDEPYNSLLVGRNMRFFSKTDYLNININGPLIFKQLWSSSGRGNIVTDSIDEKLMITLNAFCRNQGGFICDFFYDKTLDFAMEFYVFADGSVEFVGYSVFNTENNGKYLGNWVKDQKDLEQMILNSLDESINLDDLKNAHIMMLKKYLVGNYTGFVGVDMMAVHINDKMACHPCVELNLRMNMGIVAMEVYRRSLRDGSGIGTGSGAFDDGAWRISSYRSPVGDIRERGFHTSLKSCLISIRYS
;
A
#
# COMPACT_ATOMS: atom_id res chain seq x y z
N MET A 1 7.12 -10.62 17.39
CA MET A 1 8.35 -9.81 17.52
C MET A 1 8.21 -8.41 16.92
N LEU A 2 7.89 -8.27 15.64
CA LEU A 2 7.81 -6.98 14.92
C LEU A 2 6.90 -5.95 15.61
N ARG A 3 5.67 -6.32 15.97
CA ARG A 3 4.73 -5.38 16.59
C ARG A 3 5.26 -4.78 17.91
N LYS A 4 5.83 -5.61 18.79
CA LYS A 4 6.42 -5.11 20.04
C LYS A 4 7.51 -4.09 19.72
N ARG A 5 8.37 -4.40 18.76
CA ARG A 5 9.43 -3.49 18.31
C ARG A 5 8.86 -2.18 17.75
N ILE A 6 7.76 -2.24 16.97
CA ILE A 6 7.08 -1.04 16.47
C ILE A 6 6.57 -0.17 17.63
N ILE A 7 5.95 -0.76 18.64
CA ILE A 7 5.46 0.00 19.81
C ILE A 7 6.63 0.61 20.58
N ASP A 8 7.67 -0.17 20.86
CA ASP A 8 8.86 0.28 21.58
C ASP A 8 9.57 1.43 20.82
N ASP A 9 9.68 1.33 19.51
CA ASP A 9 10.24 2.38 18.64
C ASP A 9 9.41 3.67 18.67
N LEU A 10 8.09 3.56 18.53
CA LEU A 10 7.19 4.71 18.58
C LEU A 10 7.17 5.36 19.98
N CYS A 11 7.21 4.55 21.06
CA CYS A 11 7.34 5.06 22.41
C CYS A 11 8.65 5.84 22.59
N THR A 12 9.75 5.31 22.06
CA THR A 12 11.07 5.97 22.10
C THR A 12 11.04 7.27 21.28
N LYS A 13 10.52 7.21 20.06
CA LYS A 13 10.39 8.36 19.16
C LYS A 13 9.64 9.53 19.80
N TYR A 14 8.56 9.23 20.48
CA TYR A 14 7.69 10.24 21.09
C TYR A 14 7.99 10.51 22.57
N ALA A 15 9.11 9.98 23.10
CA ALA A 15 9.58 10.15 24.49
C ALA A 15 8.48 9.90 25.54
N THR A 16 7.62 8.90 25.29
CA THR A 16 6.54 8.55 26.20
C THR A 16 7.07 7.66 27.33
N LYS A 17 6.79 8.03 28.58
CA LYS A 17 7.29 7.31 29.75
C LYS A 17 6.44 6.12 30.22
N ASN A 18 5.42 5.73 29.44
CA ASN A 18 4.42 4.76 29.88
C ASN A 18 4.61 3.43 29.14
N ASP A 19 4.89 2.36 29.86
CA ASP A 19 5.14 1.01 29.32
C ASP A 19 3.88 0.30 28.75
N SER A 20 2.73 0.96 28.72
CA SER A 20 1.44 0.36 28.35
C SER A 20 0.73 1.07 27.18
N PHE A 21 1.50 1.57 26.20
CA PHE A 21 0.88 2.13 25.01
C PHE A 21 0.32 1.04 24.08
N ALA A 22 -0.85 1.34 23.53
CA ALA A 22 -1.47 0.59 22.45
C ALA A 22 -1.63 1.49 21.22
N LEU A 23 -1.97 0.92 20.07
CA LEU A 23 -2.14 1.69 18.84
C LEU A 23 -3.60 2.14 18.70
N LEU A 24 -3.79 3.38 18.25
CA LEU A 24 -5.09 3.87 17.83
C LEU A 24 -5.16 3.84 16.30
N HIS A 25 -5.84 2.84 15.79
CA HIS A 25 -6.03 2.68 14.36
C HIS A 25 -7.11 3.62 13.82
N LEU A 26 -6.92 4.05 12.59
CA LEU A 26 -7.90 4.79 11.80
C LEU A 26 -7.81 4.32 10.35
N PHE A 27 -8.93 3.85 9.80
CA PHE A 27 -8.99 3.41 8.41
C PHE A 27 -9.36 4.56 7.49
N ASN A 28 -8.38 5.06 6.73
CA ASN A 28 -8.53 6.16 5.78
C ASN A 28 -7.97 5.80 4.39
N PRO A 29 -8.64 4.89 3.65
CA PRO A 29 -8.15 4.37 2.37
C PRO A 29 -8.13 5.40 1.23
N SER A 30 -8.65 6.61 1.43
CA SER A 30 -8.51 7.75 0.49
C SER A 30 -7.19 8.51 0.64
N GLN A 31 -6.19 7.91 1.29
CA GLN A 31 -4.89 8.51 1.60
C GLN A 31 -4.25 9.21 0.39
N GLU A 32 -4.12 8.53 -0.76
CA GLU A 32 -3.45 9.07 -1.94
C GLU A 32 -4.18 10.30 -2.49
N ILE A 33 -5.52 10.29 -2.46
CA ILE A 33 -6.32 11.43 -2.93
C ILE A 33 -6.17 12.62 -1.96
N ALA A 34 -6.07 12.35 -0.66
CA ALA A 34 -5.80 13.38 0.34
C ALA A 34 -4.39 13.97 0.20
N LEU A 35 -3.39 13.15 -0.15
CA LEU A 35 -2.03 13.62 -0.46
C LEU A 35 -2.01 14.46 -1.74
N ALA A 36 -2.81 14.11 -2.76
CA ALA A 36 -2.95 14.91 -3.97
C ALA A 36 -3.54 16.29 -3.67
N ASP A 37 -4.61 16.36 -2.86
CA ASP A 37 -5.28 17.59 -2.43
C ASP A 37 -4.37 18.45 -1.53
N ASN A 38 -3.63 17.83 -0.62
CA ASN A 38 -2.65 18.45 0.29
C ASN A 38 -3.22 19.53 1.22
N THR A 39 -4.51 19.49 1.52
CA THR A 39 -5.14 20.40 2.49
C THR A 39 -5.36 19.72 3.85
N ASP A 40 -5.57 20.52 4.88
CA ASP A 40 -5.91 20.05 6.22
C ASP A 40 -7.44 19.84 6.42
N CYS A 41 -8.21 20.04 5.36
CA CYS A 41 -9.67 19.94 5.35
C CYS A 41 -10.22 19.13 4.15
N PHE A 42 -9.37 18.26 3.56
CA PHE A 42 -9.79 17.38 2.47
C PHE A 42 -11.04 16.58 2.85
N THR A 43 -11.98 16.56 1.93
CA THR A 43 -13.23 15.79 2.08
C THR A 43 -13.38 14.86 0.89
N PRO A 44 -13.32 13.53 1.09
CA PRO A 44 -13.55 12.57 0.02
C PRO A 44 -14.93 12.72 -0.61
N LYS A 45 -15.08 12.31 -1.88
CA LYS A 45 -16.40 12.24 -2.54
C LYS A 45 -17.39 11.41 -1.71
N ALA A 46 -18.68 11.74 -1.78
CA ALA A 46 -19.72 11.13 -0.95
C ALA A 46 -19.70 9.58 -0.95
N MET A 47 -19.46 8.97 -2.11
CA MET A 47 -19.35 7.51 -2.23
C MET A 47 -18.14 6.96 -1.43
N VAL A 48 -16.99 7.62 -1.50
CA VAL A 48 -15.78 7.21 -0.76
C VAL A 48 -15.99 7.37 0.74
N ARG A 49 -16.58 8.49 1.18
CA ARG A 49 -16.93 8.71 2.61
C ARG A 49 -17.87 7.63 3.15
N LYS A 50 -18.86 7.23 2.34
CA LYS A 50 -19.79 6.16 2.73
C LYS A 50 -19.05 4.83 2.87
N MET A 51 -18.15 4.51 1.96
CA MET A 51 -17.30 3.32 2.02
C MET A 51 -16.38 3.36 3.27
N GLU A 52 -15.70 4.48 3.52
CA GLU A 52 -14.84 4.63 4.70
C GLU A 52 -15.62 4.48 6.01
N ALA A 53 -16.84 5.04 6.07
CA ALA A 53 -17.69 4.91 7.24
C ALA A 53 -18.13 3.45 7.47
N GLN A 54 -18.46 2.72 6.42
CA GLN A 54 -18.88 1.32 6.50
C GLN A 54 -17.74 0.34 6.82
N LEU A 55 -16.51 0.71 6.46
CA LEU A 55 -15.30 -0.09 6.70
C LEU A 55 -14.45 0.49 7.84
N ALA A 56 -15.00 1.40 8.65
CA ALA A 56 -14.23 2.08 9.68
C ALA A 56 -13.64 1.13 10.72
N ASP A 57 -14.28 0.00 10.97
CA ASP A 57 -13.81 -1.05 11.89
C ASP A 57 -12.92 -2.13 11.21
N PHE A 58 -12.53 -1.91 9.95
CA PHE A 58 -11.61 -2.79 9.22
C PHE A 58 -10.32 -3.12 9.99
N PRO A 59 -9.75 -2.23 10.83
CA PRO A 59 -8.60 -2.57 11.67
C PRO A 59 -8.81 -3.79 12.59
N LYS A 60 -10.03 -4.20 12.90
CA LYS A 60 -10.32 -5.45 13.65
C LYS A 60 -9.65 -6.69 13.06
N PHE A 61 -9.32 -6.69 11.76
CA PHE A 61 -8.69 -7.83 11.10
C PHE A 61 -7.19 -7.92 11.34
N TYR A 62 -6.52 -6.80 11.68
CA TYR A 62 -5.06 -6.76 11.82
C TYR A 62 -4.55 -6.12 13.11
N ALA A 63 -5.40 -5.38 13.85
CA ALA A 63 -5.01 -4.74 15.13
C ALA A 63 -4.98 -5.77 16.27
N ASP A 64 -4.17 -5.62 17.30
CA ASP A 64 -4.10 -6.52 18.44
C ASP A 64 -5.13 -6.17 19.53
N ASP A 65 -5.40 -7.10 20.45
CA ASP A 65 -6.50 -7.03 21.42
C ASP A 65 -6.51 -5.78 22.30
N ASN A 66 -5.32 -5.20 22.58
CA ASN A 66 -5.20 -3.96 23.35
C ASN A 66 -5.37 -2.68 22.53
N ASP A 67 -5.46 -2.79 21.20
CA ASP A 67 -5.61 -1.64 20.34
C ASP A 67 -7.03 -1.10 20.34
N ALA A 68 -7.15 0.12 19.82
CA ALA A 68 -8.43 0.77 19.63
C ALA A 68 -8.58 1.32 18.21
N ILE A 69 -9.80 1.64 17.85
CA ILE A 69 -10.17 2.16 16.54
C ILE A 69 -10.90 3.47 16.70
N LEU A 70 -10.44 4.51 15.98
CA LEU A 70 -11.11 5.79 15.90
C LEU A 70 -12.19 5.74 14.80
N MET A 71 -13.45 5.82 15.22
CA MET A 71 -14.60 5.75 14.34
C MET A 71 -14.92 7.09 13.66
N PRO A 72 -15.73 7.13 12.59
CA PRO A 72 -16.08 8.36 11.87
C PRO A 72 -16.76 9.44 12.72
N ASP A 73 -17.52 9.04 13.75
CA ASP A 73 -18.16 9.92 14.73
C ASP A 73 -17.23 10.42 15.84
N ASN A 74 -15.92 10.14 15.70
CA ASN A 74 -14.87 10.38 16.69
C ASN A 74 -15.05 9.65 18.03
N SER A 75 -15.89 8.62 18.08
CA SER A 75 -15.86 7.64 19.17
C SER A 75 -14.64 6.72 19.00
N ILE A 76 -14.14 6.21 20.12
CA ILE A 76 -13.08 5.20 20.13
C ILE A 76 -13.72 3.91 20.60
N ILE A 77 -13.47 2.83 19.88
CA ILE A 77 -13.93 1.48 20.22
C ILE A 77 -12.73 0.54 20.36
N ASN A 78 -12.87 -0.47 21.22
CA ASN A 78 -11.95 -1.62 21.26
C ASN A 78 -12.29 -2.60 20.10
N LEU A 79 -11.55 -3.68 19.97
CA LEU A 79 -11.76 -4.66 18.90
C LEU A 79 -13.10 -5.43 19.03
N HIS A 80 -13.71 -5.45 20.22
CA HIS A 80 -15.02 -6.06 20.46
C HIS A 80 -16.18 -5.10 20.12
N GLY A 81 -15.89 -3.85 19.74
CA GLY A 81 -16.88 -2.82 19.40
C GLY A 81 -17.38 -2.02 20.59
N GLU A 82 -16.82 -2.21 21.78
CA GLU A 82 -17.17 -1.49 22.98
C GLU A 82 -16.50 -0.12 23.01
N ARG A 83 -17.21 0.90 23.50
CA ARG A 83 -16.67 2.26 23.58
C ARG A 83 -15.59 2.36 24.66
N VAL A 84 -14.44 2.89 24.25
CA VAL A 84 -13.34 3.23 25.17
C VAL A 84 -13.59 4.61 25.76
N ASN A 85 -13.29 4.76 27.05
CA ASN A 85 -13.43 6.06 27.75
C ASN A 85 -12.44 7.08 27.13
N LYS A 86 -12.93 8.28 26.81
CA LYS A 86 -12.07 9.35 26.28
C LYS A 86 -10.88 9.71 27.16
N LYS A 87 -10.95 9.49 28.47
CA LYS A 87 -9.83 9.71 29.38
C LYS A 87 -8.64 8.77 29.10
N ALA A 88 -8.88 7.63 28.46
CA ALA A 88 -7.86 6.68 28.06
C ALA A 88 -7.13 7.06 26.75
N ILE A 89 -7.53 8.16 26.08
CA ILE A 89 -6.95 8.56 24.80
C ILE A 89 -5.44 8.77 24.86
N ASN A 90 -4.93 9.21 26.00
CA ASN A 90 -3.50 9.45 26.23
C ASN A 90 -2.67 8.15 26.36
N HIS A 91 -3.31 6.98 26.33
CA HIS A 91 -2.64 5.67 26.31
C HIS A 91 -2.49 5.10 24.91
N PHE A 92 -2.86 5.86 23.87
CA PHE A 92 -2.78 5.40 22.50
C PHE A 92 -1.82 6.24 21.68
N ILE A 93 -1.02 5.55 20.86
CA ILE A 93 -0.23 6.17 19.80
C ILE A 93 -1.03 6.08 18.51
N PRO A 94 -1.28 7.21 17.79
CA PRO A 94 -2.03 7.18 16.55
C PRO A 94 -1.33 6.36 15.48
N PHE A 95 -2.07 5.46 14.86
CA PHE A 95 -1.59 4.57 13.81
C PHE A 95 -2.62 4.51 12.66
N PRO A 96 -2.79 5.61 11.90
CA PRO A 96 -3.72 5.64 10.78
C PRO A 96 -3.27 4.74 9.65
N TRP A 97 -4.19 4.37 8.76
CA TRP A 97 -3.86 3.69 7.51
C TRP A 97 -2.79 4.44 6.73
N GLY A 98 -2.92 5.76 6.63
CA GLY A 98 -1.87 6.62 6.08
C GLY A 98 -1.95 8.05 6.63
N TRP A 99 -0.80 8.68 6.75
CA TRP A 99 -0.64 10.03 7.29
C TRP A 99 -0.85 11.11 6.23
N ASN A 100 -1.68 12.11 6.53
CA ASN A 100 -1.84 13.34 5.78
C ASN A 100 -2.31 14.49 6.70
N LYS A 101 -2.30 15.72 6.20
CA LYS A 101 -2.66 16.92 6.97
C LYS A 101 -4.08 16.86 7.57
N THR A 102 -5.04 16.32 6.81
CA THR A 102 -6.44 16.16 7.27
C THR A 102 -6.56 15.20 8.45
N ILE A 103 -5.87 14.07 8.39
CA ILE A 103 -5.88 13.07 9.46
C ILE A 103 -5.18 13.61 10.72
N LYS A 104 -4.01 14.26 10.57
CA LYS A 104 -3.35 14.95 11.69
C LYS A 104 -4.29 15.92 12.39
N LYS A 105 -4.93 16.82 11.64
CA LYS A 105 -5.89 17.79 12.18
C LYS A 105 -7.09 17.13 12.87
N ARG A 106 -7.60 16.03 12.30
CA ARG A 106 -8.70 15.27 12.92
C ARG A 106 -8.29 14.67 14.26
N LEU A 107 -7.13 14.06 14.34
CA LEU A 107 -6.59 13.45 15.57
C LEU A 107 -6.39 14.50 16.67
N ILE A 108 -5.86 15.68 16.34
CA ILE A 108 -5.74 16.82 17.27
C ILE A 108 -7.12 17.23 17.80
N LYS A 109 -8.13 17.35 16.93
CA LYS A 109 -9.52 17.66 17.35
C LYS A 109 -10.13 16.59 18.26
N CYS A 110 -9.67 15.34 18.16
CA CYS A 110 -10.08 14.26 19.06
C CYS A 110 -9.37 14.32 20.41
N GLY A 111 -8.40 15.22 20.61
CA GLY A 111 -7.67 15.42 21.86
C GLY A 111 -6.36 14.63 21.96
N ILE A 112 -5.86 14.08 20.84
CA ILE A 112 -4.56 13.41 20.79
C ILE A 112 -3.47 14.48 20.68
N SER A 113 -2.39 14.32 21.48
CA SER A 113 -1.26 15.26 21.45
C SER A 113 -0.59 15.29 20.08
N GLU A 114 -0.30 16.49 19.58
CA GLU A 114 0.41 16.69 18.32
C GLU A 114 1.83 16.09 18.36
N GLU A 115 2.44 16.02 19.55
CA GLU A 115 3.75 15.42 19.76
C GLU A 115 3.81 13.93 19.40
N LEU A 116 2.66 13.24 19.38
CA LEU A 116 2.53 11.84 18.97
C LEU A 116 2.31 11.66 17.45
N MET A 117 2.55 12.68 16.66
CA MET A 117 2.25 12.69 15.23
C MET A 117 3.44 13.21 14.42
N PRO A 118 3.49 12.91 13.11
CA PRO A 118 4.47 13.52 12.22
C PRO A 118 4.38 15.05 12.22
N SER A 119 5.52 15.72 12.16
CA SER A 119 5.59 17.15 11.91
C SER A 119 5.04 17.50 10.51
N ASP A 120 4.74 18.76 10.25
CA ASP A 120 4.23 19.19 8.94
C ASP A 120 5.29 18.97 7.85
N ASN A 121 6.57 19.15 8.15
CA ASN A 121 7.66 18.82 7.23
C ASN A 121 7.67 17.31 6.89
N GLN A 122 7.47 16.43 7.88
CA GLN A 122 7.38 14.99 7.65
C GLN A 122 6.14 14.62 6.81
N LEU A 123 5.02 15.31 6.99
CA LEU A 123 3.84 15.12 6.12
C LEU A 123 4.10 15.55 4.67
N ASP A 124 4.86 16.63 4.47
CA ASP A 124 5.27 17.06 3.13
C ASP A 124 6.25 16.04 2.49
N TYR A 125 7.16 15.44 3.26
CA TYR A 125 7.99 14.32 2.80
C TYR A 125 7.18 13.07 2.46
N ILE A 126 6.20 12.70 3.30
CA ILE A 126 5.29 11.57 3.01
C ILE A 126 4.58 11.81 1.67
N ARG A 127 4.07 13.01 1.45
CA ARG A 127 3.43 13.39 0.18
C ARG A 127 4.39 13.27 -1.00
N LEU A 128 5.62 13.76 -0.86
CA LEU A 128 6.64 13.70 -1.91
C LEU A 128 6.96 12.24 -2.27
N PHE A 129 7.29 11.43 -1.27
CA PHE A 129 7.77 10.06 -1.47
C PHE A 129 6.65 9.08 -1.84
N ALA A 130 5.40 9.33 -1.45
CA ALA A 130 4.25 8.56 -1.92
C ALA A 130 3.79 8.94 -3.33
N GLY A 131 4.33 10.00 -3.92
CA GLY A 131 4.02 10.43 -5.29
C GLY A 131 4.80 9.62 -6.32
N ARG A 132 4.14 9.14 -7.37
CA ARG A 132 4.78 8.36 -8.46
C ARG A 132 5.91 9.10 -9.19
N LYS A 133 5.96 10.44 -9.11
CA LYS A 133 7.11 11.20 -9.58
C LYS A 133 8.39 10.75 -8.89
N PHE A 134 8.32 10.51 -7.57
CA PHE A 134 9.48 10.05 -6.81
C PHE A 134 9.88 8.62 -7.20
N CYS A 135 8.93 7.75 -7.58
CA CYS A 135 9.26 6.41 -8.06
C CYS A 135 10.19 6.43 -9.27
N VAL A 136 10.10 7.46 -10.14
CA VAL A 136 11.02 7.63 -11.30
C VAL A 136 12.46 7.89 -10.84
N GLU A 137 12.65 8.67 -9.79
CA GLU A 137 13.97 8.92 -9.20
C GLU A 137 14.48 7.69 -8.45
N TYR A 138 13.60 7.09 -7.66
CA TYR A 138 13.91 5.89 -6.88
C TYR A 138 14.35 4.73 -7.76
N ILE A 139 13.60 4.42 -8.83
CA ILE A 139 13.93 3.30 -9.72
C ILE A 139 15.23 3.56 -10.49
N ARG A 140 15.47 4.79 -10.92
CA ARG A 140 16.74 5.17 -11.57
C ARG A 140 17.95 4.90 -10.67
N ASP A 141 17.87 5.33 -9.41
CA ASP A 141 18.95 5.12 -8.45
C ASP A 141 19.06 3.66 -8.03
N LEU A 142 17.93 2.94 -7.92
CA LEU A 142 17.90 1.51 -7.65
C LEU A 142 18.67 0.72 -8.72
N PHE A 143 18.50 1.06 -9.99
CA PHE A 143 19.18 0.38 -11.08
C PHE A 143 20.71 0.50 -11.02
N THR A 144 21.26 1.57 -10.43
CA THR A 144 22.70 1.71 -10.28
C THR A 144 23.32 0.65 -9.34
N LEU A 145 22.49 0.05 -8.47
CA LEU A 145 22.94 -1.03 -7.58
C LEU A 145 23.06 -2.38 -8.29
N PHE A 146 22.54 -2.48 -9.52
CA PHE A 146 22.51 -3.72 -10.29
C PHE A 146 23.30 -3.64 -11.59
N ASP A 147 24.10 -2.56 -11.82
CA ASP A 147 24.80 -2.37 -13.09
C ASP A 147 25.82 -3.50 -13.39
N ASP A 148 26.41 -4.10 -12.35
CA ASP A 148 27.36 -5.20 -12.46
C ASP A 148 26.70 -6.60 -12.31
N GLU A 149 25.39 -6.68 -12.07
CA GLU A 149 24.70 -7.96 -11.86
C GLU A 149 24.39 -8.66 -13.19
N PRO A 150 24.57 -10.00 -13.27
CA PRO A 150 24.38 -10.75 -14.49
C PRO A 150 22.93 -10.72 -15.01
N TYR A 151 21.95 -10.52 -14.13
CA TYR A 151 20.52 -10.40 -14.46
C TYR A 151 20.05 -8.97 -14.68
N ASN A 152 20.96 -7.99 -14.74
CA ASN A 152 20.62 -6.58 -14.96
C ASN A 152 19.70 -6.36 -16.19
N SER A 153 19.94 -7.11 -17.27
CA SER A 153 19.11 -7.05 -18.48
C SER A 153 17.69 -7.60 -18.30
N LEU A 154 17.42 -8.33 -17.23
CA LEU A 154 16.10 -8.85 -16.84
C LEU A 154 15.36 -7.93 -15.86
N LEU A 155 15.98 -6.82 -15.46
CA LEU A 155 15.30 -5.79 -14.68
C LEU A 155 14.75 -4.72 -15.62
N VAL A 156 13.42 -4.54 -15.62
CA VAL A 156 12.69 -3.60 -16.48
C VAL A 156 12.16 -2.40 -15.72
N GLY A 157 11.60 -1.39 -16.42
CA GLY A 157 11.11 -0.15 -15.81
C GLY A 157 12.09 1.04 -15.96
N ARG A 158 13.24 0.86 -16.62
CA ARG A 158 14.20 1.95 -16.91
C ARG A 158 13.59 3.08 -17.77
N ASN A 159 12.49 2.80 -18.45
CA ASN A 159 11.82 3.75 -19.34
C ASN A 159 10.71 4.54 -18.64
N MET A 160 10.47 4.29 -17.36
CA MET A 160 9.53 5.09 -16.59
C MET A 160 9.97 6.56 -16.58
N ARG A 161 9.06 7.47 -16.96
CA ARG A 161 9.34 8.92 -17.07
C ARG A 161 8.22 9.72 -16.42
N PHE A 162 8.62 10.83 -15.82
CA PHE A 162 7.70 11.88 -15.39
C PHE A 162 7.56 12.93 -16.48
N PHE A 163 6.32 13.38 -16.71
CA PHE A 163 5.98 14.44 -17.65
C PHE A 163 5.20 15.54 -16.94
N SER A 164 5.63 16.78 -17.17
CA SER A 164 4.92 18.00 -16.77
C SER A 164 4.13 18.58 -17.96
N LYS A 165 3.45 19.69 -17.73
CA LYS A 165 2.60 20.35 -18.73
C LYS A 165 3.29 20.66 -20.05
N THR A 166 4.61 20.84 -20.06
CA THR A 166 5.39 21.27 -21.24
C THR A 166 6.05 20.13 -21.99
N ASP A 167 6.20 18.95 -21.35
CA ASP A 167 7.14 17.93 -21.85
C ASP A 167 6.45 16.79 -22.60
N TYR A 168 5.14 16.59 -22.41
CA TYR A 168 4.44 15.41 -22.92
C TYR A 168 4.16 15.44 -24.44
N LEU A 169 4.35 16.56 -25.12
CA LEU A 169 4.20 16.66 -26.56
C LEU A 169 5.24 15.85 -27.35
N ASN A 170 6.32 15.43 -26.67
CA ASN A 170 7.44 14.69 -27.24
C ASN A 170 7.45 13.20 -26.85
N ILE A 171 6.31 12.65 -26.41
CA ILE A 171 6.23 11.22 -26.10
C ILE A 171 6.31 10.41 -27.38
N ASN A 172 7.36 9.60 -27.51
CA ASN A 172 7.51 8.65 -28.62
C ASN A 172 6.91 7.30 -28.20
N ILE A 173 6.00 6.77 -29.02
CA ILE A 173 5.32 5.50 -28.75
C ILE A 173 5.97 4.41 -29.61
N ASN A 174 6.70 3.51 -28.95
CA ASN A 174 7.26 2.29 -29.53
C ASN A 174 6.64 1.05 -28.87
N GLY A 175 5.29 0.98 -28.85
CA GLY A 175 4.53 -0.09 -28.21
C GLY A 175 3.51 0.44 -27.21
N PRO A 176 2.74 -0.44 -26.55
CA PRO A 176 1.72 -0.02 -25.60
C PRO A 176 2.35 0.66 -24.36
N LEU A 177 1.80 1.79 -23.97
CA LEU A 177 2.20 2.61 -22.83
C LEU A 177 1.11 2.62 -21.77
N ILE A 178 1.53 2.79 -20.51
CA ILE A 178 0.64 3.08 -19.39
C ILE A 178 0.91 4.46 -18.82
N PHE A 179 -0.15 5.26 -18.70
CA PHE A 179 -0.12 6.60 -18.10
C PHE A 179 -0.80 6.56 -16.75
N LYS A 180 -0.15 7.10 -15.71
CA LYS A 180 -0.64 7.08 -14.33
C LYS A 180 -0.58 8.48 -13.70
N GLN A 181 -1.61 8.84 -12.95
CA GLN A 181 -1.60 10.04 -12.10
C GLN A 181 -0.52 9.93 -11.01
N LEU A 182 -0.04 11.07 -10.50
CA LEU A 182 1.00 11.07 -9.46
C LEU A 182 0.50 10.48 -8.15
N TRP A 183 -0.75 10.73 -7.79
CA TRP A 183 -1.42 10.14 -6.63
C TRP A 183 -2.75 9.55 -7.06
N SER A 184 -2.88 8.26 -6.96
CA SER A 184 -4.14 7.54 -7.16
C SER A 184 -4.07 6.22 -6.41
N SER A 185 -5.21 5.62 -6.10
CA SER A 185 -5.26 4.32 -5.44
C SER A 185 -5.94 3.27 -6.31
N SER A 186 -5.52 2.01 -6.12
CA SER A 186 -6.15 0.84 -6.74
C SER A 186 -6.25 0.91 -8.27
N GLY A 187 -5.24 1.45 -8.96
CA GLY A 187 -5.18 1.56 -10.42
C GLY A 187 -6.21 2.49 -11.05
N ARG A 188 -6.92 3.29 -10.25
CA ARG A 188 -7.92 4.23 -10.77
C ARG A 188 -7.26 5.34 -11.58
N GLY A 189 -7.77 5.54 -12.81
CA GLY A 189 -7.26 6.57 -13.71
C GLY A 189 -6.00 6.18 -14.47
N ASN A 190 -5.54 4.92 -14.39
CA ASN A 190 -4.53 4.42 -15.31
C ASN A 190 -5.11 4.31 -16.71
N ILE A 191 -4.33 4.71 -17.71
CA ILE A 191 -4.70 4.68 -19.13
C ILE A 191 -3.66 3.86 -19.87
N VAL A 192 -4.09 2.79 -20.52
CA VAL A 192 -3.24 1.96 -21.39
C VAL A 192 -3.61 2.26 -22.83
N THR A 193 -2.63 2.57 -23.67
CA THR A 193 -2.82 2.85 -25.09
C THR A 193 -1.53 2.67 -25.89
N ASP A 194 -1.67 2.39 -27.16
CA ASP A 194 -0.61 2.34 -28.17
C ASP A 194 -0.60 3.56 -29.11
N SER A 195 -1.50 4.53 -28.86
CA SER A 195 -1.64 5.73 -29.68
C SER A 195 -1.92 6.98 -28.86
N ILE A 196 -1.48 8.14 -29.35
CA ILE A 196 -1.78 9.45 -28.75
C ILE A 196 -2.89 10.10 -29.57
N ASP A 197 -4.10 10.04 -29.03
CA ASP A 197 -5.27 10.70 -29.59
C ASP A 197 -5.64 11.98 -28.81
N GLU A 198 -6.58 12.75 -29.32
CA GLU A 198 -7.08 13.98 -28.70
C GLU A 198 -7.69 13.72 -27.30
N LYS A 199 -8.39 12.59 -27.13
CA LYS A 199 -9.01 12.21 -25.84
C LYS A 199 -7.96 11.94 -24.77
N LEU A 200 -6.88 11.23 -25.12
CA LEU A 200 -5.74 11.04 -24.23
C LEU A 200 -5.13 12.38 -23.87
N MET A 201 -4.88 13.26 -24.83
CA MET A 201 -4.29 14.58 -24.62
C MET A 201 -5.12 15.44 -23.67
N ILE A 202 -6.44 15.44 -23.79
CA ILE A 202 -7.36 16.12 -22.84
C ILE A 202 -7.19 15.56 -21.44
N THR A 203 -7.08 14.24 -21.30
CA THR A 203 -6.91 13.58 -20.01
C THR A 203 -5.54 13.87 -19.36
N LEU A 204 -4.46 13.79 -20.14
CA LEU A 204 -3.11 14.11 -19.67
C LEU A 204 -2.99 15.59 -19.24
N ASN A 205 -3.63 16.48 -19.98
CA ASN A 205 -3.77 17.89 -19.59
C ASN A 205 -4.50 18.05 -18.24
N ALA A 206 -5.53 17.25 -17.98
CA ALA A 206 -6.22 17.25 -16.71
C ALA A 206 -5.32 16.74 -15.57
N PHE A 207 -4.50 15.70 -15.81
CA PHE A 207 -3.50 15.22 -14.83
C PHE A 207 -2.51 16.32 -14.48
N CYS A 208 -1.97 17.01 -15.50
CA CYS A 208 -1.05 18.14 -15.28
C CYS A 208 -1.68 19.29 -14.49
N ARG A 209 -2.94 19.65 -14.80
CA ARG A 209 -3.64 20.74 -14.06
C ARG A 209 -3.92 20.36 -12.61
N ASN A 210 -4.31 19.11 -12.36
CA ASN A 210 -4.80 18.68 -11.04
C ASN A 210 -3.67 18.25 -10.10
N GLN A 211 -2.59 17.66 -10.64
CA GLN A 211 -1.53 17.05 -9.83
C GLN A 211 -0.11 17.50 -10.25
N GLY A 212 0.01 18.39 -11.24
CA GLY A 212 1.29 18.92 -11.71
C GLY A 212 2.01 18.05 -12.74
N GLY A 213 1.45 16.88 -13.10
CA GLY A 213 2.02 15.96 -14.07
C GLY A 213 1.47 14.55 -13.99
N PHE A 214 2.14 13.65 -14.66
CA PHE A 214 1.85 12.20 -14.67
C PHE A 214 3.13 11.41 -14.92
N ILE A 215 3.07 10.10 -14.71
CA ILE A 215 4.13 9.20 -15.18
C ILE A 215 3.65 8.39 -16.38
N CYS A 216 4.62 8.02 -17.21
CA CYS A 216 4.44 7.12 -18.34
C CYS A 216 5.50 6.02 -18.25
N ASP A 217 5.11 4.78 -18.53
CA ASP A 217 5.99 3.63 -18.64
C ASP A 217 5.50 2.71 -19.75
N PHE A 218 6.29 1.71 -20.12
CA PHE A 218 5.81 0.64 -20.98
C PHE A 218 4.71 -0.16 -20.27
N PHE A 219 3.76 -0.62 -21.05
CA PHE A 219 2.77 -1.58 -20.59
C PHE A 219 3.29 -2.99 -20.85
N TYR A 220 3.81 -3.61 -19.78
CA TYR A 220 4.44 -4.92 -19.84
C TYR A 220 3.42 -6.05 -19.83
N ASP A 221 3.77 -7.19 -20.45
CA ASP A 221 3.02 -8.45 -20.32
C ASP A 221 3.28 -9.06 -18.94
N LYS A 222 2.40 -8.70 -18.02
CA LYS A 222 2.51 -9.03 -16.60
C LYS A 222 2.06 -10.46 -16.31
N THR A 223 2.86 -11.20 -15.57
CA THR A 223 2.57 -12.58 -15.12
C THR A 223 2.18 -12.64 -13.64
N LEU A 224 2.77 -11.79 -12.78
CA LEU A 224 2.45 -11.75 -11.34
C LEU A 224 2.62 -10.32 -10.80
N ASP A 225 1.68 -9.89 -9.97
CA ASP A 225 1.86 -8.72 -9.10
C ASP A 225 2.31 -9.19 -7.71
N PHE A 226 3.36 -8.58 -7.19
CA PHE A 226 3.83 -8.83 -5.83
C PHE A 226 4.42 -7.57 -5.21
N ALA A 227 4.63 -7.59 -3.89
CA ALA A 227 5.34 -6.52 -3.21
C ALA A 227 6.31 -7.08 -2.17
N MET A 228 7.34 -6.30 -1.88
CA MET A 228 8.16 -6.42 -0.69
C MET A 228 7.68 -5.38 0.33
N GLU A 229 7.36 -5.86 1.52
CA GLU A 229 6.88 -5.02 2.61
C GLU A 229 7.99 -4.76 3.61
N PHE A 230 8.12 -3.49 4.00
CA PHE A 230 9.16 -3.04 4.93
C PHE A 230 8.56 -2.20 6.05
N TYR A 231 9.31 -2.05 7.14
CA TYR A 231 9.04 -1.05 8.18
C TYR A 231 10.28 -0.19 8.38
N VAL A 232 10.10 1.12 8.33
CA VAL A 232 11.13 2.12 8.62
C VAL A 232 10.98 2.56 10.06
N PHE A 233 11.98 2.29 10.89
CA PHE A 233 12.02 2.66 12.31
C PHE A 233 12.55 4.06 12.53
N ALA A 234 12.19 4.65 13.67
CA ALA A 234 12.67 5.98 14.05
C ALA A 234 14.18 5.99 14.36
N ASP A 235 14.75 4.85 14.76
CA ASP A 235 16.19 4.66 14.99
C ASP A 235 17.03 4.64 13.69
N GLY A 236 16.37 4.71 12.54
CA GLY A 236 17.01 4.66 11.22
C GLY A 236 17.21 3.25 10.66
N SER A 237 16.79 2.23 11.37
CA SER A 237 16.79 0.86 10.81
C SER A 237 15.60 0.66 9.86
N VAL A 238 15.79 -0.21 8.88
CA VAL A 238 14.75 -0.66 7.94
C VAL A 238 14.72 -2.17 8.01
N GLU A 239 13.55 -2.74 8.29
CA GLU A 239 13.35 -4.18 8.38
C GLU A 239 12.42 -4.66 7.27
N PHE A 240 12.82 -5.75 6.62
CA PHE A 240 11.94 -6.48 5.70
C PHE A 240 10.89 -7.24 6.53
N VAL A 241 9.62 -7.00 6.22
CA VAL A 241 8.48 -7.58 6.93
C VAL A 241 7.99 -8.87 6.28
N GLY A 242 8.04 -8.91 4.95
CA GLY A 242 7.64 -10.09 4.18
C GLY A 242 7.26 -9.76 2.75
N TYR A 243 6.87 -10.80 2.02
CA TYR A 243 6.33 -10.72 0.67
C TYR A 243 4.82 -10.64 0.71
N SER A 244 4.23 -9.94 -0.24
CA SER A 244 2.82 -10.03 -0.56
C SER A 244 2.61 -10.32 -2.03
N VAL A 245 1.66 -11.18 -2.37
CA VAL A 245 1.26 -11.48 -3.73
C VAL A 245 -0.20 -11.08 -3.89
N PHE A 246 -0.51 -10.38 -4.96
CA PHE A 246 -1.85 -9.85 -5.19
C PHE A 246 -2.24 -9.93 -6.67
N ASN A 247 -3.51 -9.77 -6.94
CA ASN A 247 -4.03 -9.78 -8.28
C ASN A 247 -4.60 -8.41 -8.64
N THR A 248 -4.41 -8.01 -9.88
CA THR A 248 -5.04 -6.83 -10.47
C THR A 248 -5.74 -7.17 -11.79
N GLU A 249 -6.71 -6.34 -12.19
CA GLU A 249 -7.21 -6.34 -13.58
C GLU A 249 -6.10 -5.84 -14.54
N ASN A 250 -6.29 -6.03 -15.84
CA ASN A 250 -5.32 -5.59 -16.86
C ASN A 250 -4.97 -4.08 -16.79
N ASN A 251 -5.87 -3.25 -16.30
CA ASN A 251 -5.65 -1.82 -16.09
C ASN A 251 -4.98 -1.48 -14.75
N GLY A 252 -4.56 -2.49 -13.98
CA GLY A 252 -3.93 -2.34 -12.66
C GLY A 252 -4.93 -2.17 -11.51
N LYS A 253 -6.25 -2.37 -11.73
CA LYS A 253 -7.21 -2.28 -10.63
C LYS A 253 -7.09 -3.47 -9.71
N TYR A 254 -6.89 -3.20 -8.42
CA TYR A 254 -6.71 -4.20 -7.37
C TYR A 254 -7.94 -5.14 -7.22
N LEU A 255 -7.67 -6.45 -7.17
CA LEU A 255 -8.66 -7.50 -6.99
C LEU A 255 -8.55 -8.22 -5.63
N GLY A 256 -7.35 -8.36 -5.07
CA GLY A 256 -7.15 -8.99 -3.78
C GLY A 256 -5.75 -9.52 -3.55
N ASN A 257 -5.44 -9.82 -2.28
CA ASN A 257 -4.18 -10.44 -1.85
C ASN A 257 -4.36 -11.92 -1.55
N TRP A 258 -3.30 -12.69 -1.80
CA TRP A 258 -3.15 -14.04 -1.29
C TRP A 258 -2.81 -14.01 0.21
N VAL A 259 -3.49 -14.86 0.98
CA VAL A 259 -3.23 -15.06 2.41
C VAL A 259 -2.62 -16.44 2.58
N LYS A 260 -1.28 -16.47 2.57
CA LYS A 260 -0.48 -17.70 2.60
C LYS A 260 0.72 -17.55 3.53
N ASP A 261 1.41 -18.67 3.79
CA ASP A 261 2.72 -18.67 4.42
C ASP A 261 3.74 -17.89 3.58
N GLN A 262 4.72 -17.27 4.24
CA GLN A 262 5.72 -16.46 3.56
C GLN A 262 6.59 -17.27 2.59
N LYS A 263 6.88 -18.55 2.91
CA LYS A 263 7.63 -19.43 2.01
C LYS A 263 6.84 -19.75 0.75
N ASP A 264 5.52 -19.95 0.87
CA ASP A 264 4.65 -20.19 -0.27
C ASP A 264 4.59 -18.95 -1.18
N LEU A 265 4.47 -17.74 -0.59
CA LEU A 265 4.47 -16.49 -1.35
C LEU A 265 5.82 -16.27 -2.06
N GLU A 266 6.94 -16.50 -1.37
CA GLU A 266 8.27 -16.44 -1.95
C GLU A 266 8.43 -17.42 -3.12
N GLN A 267 7.96 -18.66 -2.95
CA GLN A 267 8.01 -19.67 -4.03
C GLN A 267 7.14 -19.27 -5.24
N MET A 268 5.97 -18.66 -5.01
CA MET A 268 5.14 -18.13 -6.10
C MET A 268 5.89 -17.04 -6.89
N ILE A 269 6.61 -16.17 -6.20
CA ILE A 269 7.42 -15.11 -6.83
C ILE A 269 8.59 -15.73 -7.62
N LEU A 270 9.35 -16.62 -7.00
CA LEU A 270 10.49 -17.30 -7.65
C LEU A 270 10.06 -18.07 -8.91
N ASN A 271 8.92 -18.76 -8.87
CA ASN A 271 8.38 -19.47 -10.02
C ASN A 271 7.94 -18.55 -11.19
N SER A 272 7.80 -17.24 -10.91
CA SER A 272 7.35 -16.23 -11.89
C SER A 272 8.49 -15.34 -12.39
N LEU A 273 9.71 -15.58 -11.93
CA LEU A 273 10.93 -14.85 -12.33
C LEU A 273 11.92 -15.79 -13.00
N ASP A 274 12.86 -15.22 -13.76
CA ASP A 274 14.03 -15.94 -14.24
C ASP A 274 14.87 -16.42 -13.05
N GLU A 275 15.39 -17.64 -13.09
CA GLU A 275 16.16 -18.27 -12.00
C GLU A 275 17.43 -17.50 -11.60
N SER A 276 17.95 -16.66 -12.49
CA SER A 276 19.11 -15.83 -12.22
C SER A 276 18.80 -14.61 -11.34
N ILE A 277 17.53 -14.19 -11.24
CA ILE A 277 17.11 -13.03 -10.43
C ILE A 277 17.11 -13.40 -8.95
N ASN A 278 17.95 -12.74 -8.17
CA ASN A 278 18.09 -12.99 -6.75
C ASN A 278 17.16 -12.06 -5.93
N LEU A 279 16.16 -12.63 -5.23
CA LEU A 279 15.25 -11.85 -4.38
C LEU A 279 15.93 -11.22 -3.16
N ASP A 280 17.00 -11.84 -2.64
CA ASP A 280 17.76 -11.27 -1.51
C ASP A 280 18.53 -10.02 -1.94
N ASP A 281 19.07 -9.99 -3.14
CA ASP A 281 19.74 -8.80 -3.69
C ASP A 281 18.72 -7.67 -3.89
N LEU A 282 17.56 -7.97 -4.46
CA LEU A 282 16.46 -6.98 -4.60
C LEU A 282 16.01 -6.44 -3.23
N LYS A 283 15.84 -7.31 -2.24
CA LYS A 283 15.50 -6.95 -0.87
C LYS A 283 16.56 -6.04 -0.24
N ASN A 284 17.82 -6.40 -0.34
CA ASN A 284 18.92 -5.61 0.21
C ASN A 284 19.06 -4.25 -0.49
N ALA A 285 18.89 -4.20 -1.80
CA ALA A 285 18.89 -2.96 -2.57
C ALA A 285 17.73 -2.05 -2.11
N HIS A 286 16.53 -2.58 -1.92
CA HIS A 286 15.41 -1.79 -1.38
C HIS A 286 15.70 -1.29 0.05
N ILE A 287 16.27 -2.10 0.94
CA ILE A 287 16.67 -1.65 2.28
C ILE A 287 17.65 -0.47 2.19
N MET A 288 18.65 -0.54 1.31
CA MET A 288 19.59 0.56 1.09
C MET A 288 18.91 1.82 0.57
N MET A 289 18.02 1.68 -0.41
CA MET A 289 17.27 2.81 -0.99
C MET A 289 16.31 3.43 0.00
N LEU A 290 15.56 2.62 0.76
CA LEU A 290 14.65 3.13 1.79
C LEU A 290 15.41 3.83 2.92
N LYS A 291 16.58 3.32 3.32
CA LYS A 291 17.47 4.03 4.26
C LYS A 291 17.92 5.38 3.71
N LYS A 292 18.36 5.41 2.46
CA LYS A 292 18.83 6.66 1.80
C LYS A 292 17.77 7.76 1.79
N TYR A 293 16.51 7.41 1.52
CA TYR A 293 15.48 8.40 1.26
C TYR A 293 14.53 8.66 2.43
N LEU A 294 14.20 7.64 3.22
CA LEU A 294 13.11 7.75 4.21
C LEU A 294 13.58 7.97 5.64
N VAL A 295 14.80 7.52 6.00
CA VAL A 295 15.29 7.67 7.37
C VAL A 295 15.35 9.14 7.80
N GLY A 296 14.83 9.45 9.00
CA GLY A 296 14.67 10.81 9.52
C GLY A 296 13.42 11.54 9.01
N ASN A 297 12.83 11.10 7.89
CA ASN A 297 11.67 11.76 7.27
C ASN A 297 10.37 10.96 7.42
N TYR A 298 10.46 9.66 7.55
CA TYR A 298 9.32 8.75 7.64
C TYR A 298 9.57 7.66 8.69
N THR A 299 8.52 7.25 9.38
CA THR A 299 8.47 6.07 10.25
C THR A 299 7.17 5.36 9.99
N GLY A 300 7.21 4.07 9.66
CA GLY A 300 6.01 3.30 9.37
C GLY A 300 6.23 2.23 8.30
N PHE A 301 5.13 1.60 7.88
CA PHE A 301 5.15 0.60 6.82
C PHE A 301 5.38 1.21 5.44
N VAL A 302 6.14 0.49 4.62
CA VAL A 302 6.38 0.81 3.21
C VAL A 302 6.20 -0.46 2.39
N GLY A 303 5.28 -0.43 1.43
CA GLY A 303 5.19 -1.46 0.39
C GLY A 303 5.89 -0.99 -0.88
N VAL A 304 6.75 -1.83 -1.43
CA VAL A 304 7.33 -1.64 -2.76
C VAL A 304 6.62 -2.58 -3.71
N ASP A 305 5.69 -2.04 -4.49
CA ASP A 305 4.96 -2.83 -5.50
C ASP A 305 5.90 -3.17 -6.66
N MET A 306 5.92 -4.43 -7.05
CA MET A 306 6.76 -5.02 -8.06
C MET A 306 5.90 -5.88 -8.99
N MET A 307 6.43 -6.28 -10.13
CA MET A 307 5.76 -7.25 -10.99
C MET A 307 6.76 -8.14 -11.73
N ALA A 308 6.39 -9.40 -11.86
CA ALA A 308 7.01 -10.30 -12.83
C ALA A 308 6.35 -10.08 -14.19
N VAL A 309 7.16 -10.07 -15.24
CA VAL A 309 6.71 -9.79 -16.60
C VAL A 309 7.40 -10.74 -17.60
N HIS A 310 6.76 -10.92 -18.74
CA HIS A 310 7.33 -11.67 -19.84
C HIS A 310 7.92 -10.72 -20.89
N ILE A 311 9.19 -10.90 -21.25
CA ILE A 311 9.89 -10.09 -22.26
C ILE A 311 10.78 -10.98 -23.11
N ASN A 312 10.55 -10.99 -24.43
CA ASN A 312 11.38 -11.73 -25.37
C ASN A 312 11.62 -13.19 -24.94
N ASP A 313 10.55 -13.91 -24.59
CA ASP A 313 10.56 -15.30 -24.11
C ASP A 313 11.32 -15.53 -22.79
N LYS A 314 11.60 -14.48 -22.03
CA LYS A 314 12.20 -14.55 -20.71
C LYS A 314 11.31 -13.95 -19.63
N MET A 315 11.41 -14.52 -18.44
CA MET A 315 10.79 -13.94 -17.25
C MET A 315 11.70 -12.83 -16.69
N ALA A 316 11.13 -11.68 -16.45
CA ALA A 316 11.84 -10.48 -16.00
C ALA A 316 11.12 -9.85 -14.79
N CYS A 317 11.76 -8.90 -14.12
CA CYS A 317 11.23 -8.21 -12.96
C CYS A 317 11.17 -6.70 -13.19
N HIS A 318 10.04 -6.09 -12.90
CA HIS A 318 9.95 -4.65 -12.67
C HIS A 318 10.13 -4.40 -11.16
N PRO A 319 11.29 -3.90 -10.72
CA PRO A 319 11.65 -3.93 -9.29
C PRO A 319 10.96 -2.83 -8.47
N CYS A 320 10.29 -1.85 -9.08
CA CYS A 320 9.53 -0.82 -8.38
C CYS A 320 8.49 -0.16 -9.28
N VAL A 321 7.26 -0.60 -9.18
CA VAL A 321 6.10 -0.02 -9.89
C VAL A 321 5.51 1.18 -9.13
N GLU A 322 5.50 1.08 -7.79
CA GLU A 322 4.95 2.09 -6.89
C GLU A 322 5.50 1.90 -5.46
N LEU A 323 5.59 3.02 -4.72
CA LEU A 323 5.91 3.03 -3.29
C LEU A 323 4.67 3.41 -2.48
N ASN A 324 4.31 2.57 -1.52
CA ASN A 324 3.15 2.74 -0.66
C ASN A 324 3.59 3.09 0.77
N LEU A 325 3.72 4.39 1.11
CA LEU A 325 4.15 4.86 2.43
C LEU A 325 2.94 4.89 3.40
N ARG A 326 2.41 3.72 3.70
CA ARG A 326 1.23 3.51 4.55
C ARG A 326 1.02 2.03 4.85
N MET A 327 0.06 1.74 5.74
CA MET A 327 -0.57 0.41 5.75
C MET A 327 -1.11 0.06 4.36
N ASN A 328 -1.03 -1.21 4.00
CA ASN A 328 -1.55 -1.71 2.74
C ASN A 328 -2.17 -3.10 2.90
N MET A 329 -2.77 -3.62 1.83
CA MET A 329 -3.47 -4.90 1.90
C MET A 329 -2.52 -6.10 2.02
N GLY A 330 -1.26 -5.97 1.64
CA GLY A 330 -0.22 -6.97 1.85
C GLY A 330 0.06 -7.19 3.35
N ILE A 331 0.27 -6.09 4.09
CA ILE A 331 0.43 -6.14 5.56
C ILE A 331 -0.81 -6.75 6.23
N VAL A 332 -2.02 -6.36 5.78
CA VAL A 332 -3.27 -6.93 6.30
C VAL A 332 -3.33 -8.44 6.05
N ALA A 333 -2.99 -8.89 4.85
CA ALA A 333 -3.00 -10.33 4.50
C ALA A 333 -2.04 -11.13 5.39
N MET A 334 -0.83 -10.60 5.66
CA MET A 334 0.13 -11.22 6.58
C MET A 334 -0.39 -11.30 8.01
N GLU A 335 -1.03 -10.22 8.51
CA GLU A 335 -1.57 -10.20 9.87
C GLU A 335 -2.78 -11.14 10.01
N VAL A 336 -3.65 -11.23 8.99
CA VAL A 336 -4.75 -12.20 8.95
C VAL A 336 -4.21 -13.63 8.99
N TYR A 337 -3.18 -13.94 8.19
CA TYR A 337 -2.54 -15.26 8.22
C TYR A 337 -1.94 -15.57 9.61
N ARG A 338 -1.16 -14.65 10.18
CA ARG A 338 -0.56 -14.81 11.51
C ARG A 338 -1.59 -15.08 12.61
N ARG A 339 -2.74 -14.40 12.56
CA ARG A 339 -3.84 -14.61 13.52
C ARG A 339 -4.48 -15.96 13.39
N SER A 340 -4.73 -16.41 12.17
CA SER A 340 -5.34 -17.71 11.94
C SER A 340 -4.52 -18.87 12.50
N LEU A 341 -3.18 -18.75 12.46
CA LEU A 341 -2.28 -19.71 13.09
C LEU A 341 -2.40 -19.70 14.63
N ARG A 342 -2.52 -18.49 15.22
CA ARG A 342 -2.64 -18.31 16.68
C ARG A 342 -3.97 -18.87 17.21
N ASP A 343 -5.06 -18.59 16.50
CA ASP A 343 -6.41 -18.91 16.97
C ASP A 343 -6.83 -20.36 16.60
N GLY A 344 -5.92 -21.14 16.02
CA GLY A 344 -6.18 -22.54 15.63
C GLY A 344 -7.28 -22.68 14.57
N SER A 345 -7.69 -21.58 13.93
CA SER A 345 -8.76 -21.57 12.94
C SER A 345 -8.34 -22.18 11.60
N GLY A 346 -7.08 -22.67 11.50
CA GLY A 346 -6.61 -23.51 10.41
C GLY A 346 -6.84 -22.94 9.01
N ILE A 347 -6.41 -21.71 8.78
CA ILE A 347 -6.27 -21.21 7.42
C ILE A 347 -5.14 -22.03 6.79
N GLY A 348 -5.48 -23.13 6.15
CA GLY A 348 -4.49 -23.99 5.51
C GLY A 348 -4.79 -25.48 5.56
N THR A 349 -5.84 -25.95 6.28
CA THR A 349 -6.16 -27.37 6.37
C THR A 349 -7.60 -27.71 6.01
N GLY A 350 -8.39 -26.78 5.49
CA GLY A 350 -9.79 -27.01 5.10
C GLY A 350 -9.89 -27.66 3.73
N SER A 351 -10.25 -28.93 3.69
CA SER A 351 -10.66 -29.69 2.51
C SER A 351 -11.99 -29.20 1.92
N GLY A 352 -11.99 -28.00 1.37
CA GLY A 352 -13.14 -27.42 0.67
C GLY A 352 -12.69 -26.94 -0.71
N ALA A 353 -12.95 -27.74 -1.69
CA ALA A 353 -13.09 -27.56 -3.15
C ALA A 353 -12.54 -26.29 -3.84
N PHE A 354 -11.33 -25.84 -3.50
CA PHE A 354 -10.44 -25.02 -4.33
C PHE A 354 -9.04 -25.60 -4.25
N ASP A 355 -8.41 -25.81 -5.37
CA ASP A 355 -7.24 -26.67 -5.57
C ASP A 355 -5.96 -26.30 -4.80
N ASP A 356 -5.92 -25.28 -3.92
CA ASP A 356 -4.68 -24.86 -3.26
C ASP A 356 -4.76 -24.40 -1.79
N GLY A 357 -5.94 -24.45 -1.14
CA GLY A 357 -6.10 -24.13 0.29
C GLY A 357 -5.67 -22.70 0.68
N ALA A 358 -5.67 -21.75 -0.23
CA ALA A 358 -5.21 -20.39 -0.01
C ALA A 358 -6.36 -19.43 0.34
N TRP A 359 -6.10 -18.52 1.31
CA TRP A 359 -6.99 -17.42 1.61
C TRP A 359 -6.72 -16.22 0.70
N ARG A 360 -7.78 -15.54 0.30
CA ARG A 360 -7.70 -14.38 -0.55
C ARG A 360 -8.49 -13.21 0.04
N ILE A 361 -7.84 -12.06 0.23
CA ILE A 361 -8.51 -10.81 0.53
C ILE A 361 -8.76 -10.10 -0.80
N SER A 362 -10.01 -9.88 -1.15
CA SER A 362 -10.36 -9.26 -2.43
C SER A 362 -11.34 -8.11 -2.26
N SER A 363 -11.22 -7.08 -3.09
CA SER A 363 -12.28 -6.12 -3.34
C SER A 363 -13.15 -6.63 -4.50
N TYR A 364 -14.45 -6.78 -4.30
CA TYR A 364 -15.34 -7.40 -5.26
C TYR A 364 -16.54 -6.52 -5.60
N ARG A 365 -16.94 -6.50 -6.88
CA ARG A 365 -18.27 -6.02 -7.27
C ARG A 365 -19.23 -7.19 -7.08
N SER A 366 -20.11 -7.10 -6.07
CA SER A 366 -21.14 -8.13 -5.87
C SER A 366 -22.15 -8.11 -7.02
N PRO A 367 -22.36 -9.22 -7.73
CA PRO A 367 -23.65 -9.48 -8.36
C PRO A 367 -24.64 -9.80 -7.23
N VAL A 368 -25.86 -9.31 -7.35
CA VAL A 368 -26.95 -9.60 -6.41
C VAL A 368 -27.17 -11.11 -6.35
N GLY A 369 -26.84 -11.74 -5.22
CA GLY A 369 -27.06 -13.17 -5.01
C GLY A 369 -26.32 -13.68 -3.76
N ASP A 370 -27.05 -14.38 -2.95
CA ASP A 370 -26.73 -15.02 -1.68
C ASP A 370 -25.30 -15.58 -1.59
N ILE A 371 -24.44 -14.97 -0.79
CA ILE A 371 -23.11 -15.52 -0.49
C ILE A 371 -22.95 -15.54 1.03
N ARG A 372 -22.87 -16.74 1.60
CA ARG A 372 -22.45 -16.97 2.99
C ARG A 372 -20.95 -16.74 3.10
N GLU A 373 -20.52 -15.48 3.07
CA GLU A 373 -19.13 -15.11 3.24
C GLU A 373 -18.94 -14.41 4.60
N ARG A 374 -17.93 -14.81 5.34
CA ARG A 374 -17.40 -13.99 6.43
C ARG A 374 -16.63 -12.85 5.78
N GLY A 375 -17.22 -11.67 5.66
CA GLY A 375 -16.60 -10.52 5.00
C GLY A 375 -17.25 -9.21 5.41
N PHE A 376 -16.61 -8.10 5.06
CA PHE A 376 -17.18 -6.78 5.19
C PHE A 376 -18.11 -6.47 4.02
N HIS A 377 -19.38 -6.21 4.32
CA HIS A 377 -20.35 -5.75 3.35
C HIS A 377 -20.49 -4.24 3.45
N THR A 378 -20.25 -3.53 2.36
CA THR A 378 -20.71 -2.15 2.24
C THR A 378 -22.07 -2.16 1.56
N SER A 379 -22.98 -1.26 1.94
CA SER A 379 -24.27 -1.06 1.25
C SER A 379 -24.10 -0.48 -0.17
N LEU A 380 -22.87 -0.24 -0.60
CA LEU A 380 -22.51 0.13 -1.96
C LEU A 380 -22.36 -1.15 -2.78
N LYS A 381 -23.24 -1.34 -3.76
CA LYS A 381 -23.23 -2.47 -4.72
C LYS A 381 -21.89 -2.67 -5.47
N SER A 382 -20.86 -1.87 -5.18
CA SER A 382 -19.62 -1.80 -5.94
C SER A 382 -18.32 -2.10 -5.17
N CYS A 383 -18.35 -2.26 -3.84
CA CYS A 383 -17.13 -2.56 -3.07
C CYS A 383 -17.44 -3.57 -1.98
N LEU A 384 -17.03 -4.80 -2.19
CA LEU A 384 -16.93 -5.83 -1.17
C LEU A 384 -15.44 -6.05 -0.90
N ILE A 385 -15.00 -5.86 0.35
CA ILE A 385 -13.75 -6.42 0.81
C ILE A 385 -14.14 -7.74 1.44
N SER A 386 -13.85 -8.85 0.78
CA SER A 386 -14.15 -10.17 1.30
C SER A 386 -12.86 -10.91 1.61
N ILE A 387 -12.88 -11.68 2.70
CA ILE A 387 -11.90 -12.72 2.97
C ILE A 387 -12.50 -13.98 2.41
N ARG A 388 -11.96 -14.52 1.33
CA ARG A 388 -12.37 -15.80 0.75
C ARG A 388 -11.40 -16.87 1.18
N TYR A 389 -12.00 -18.01 1.57
CA TYR A 389 -11.28 -19.27 1.62
C TYR A 389 -11.08 -19.74 0.17
N SER A 390 -9.89 -19.93 -0.27
CA SER A 390 -9.56 -20.59 -1.53
C SER A 390 -8.96 -21.94 -1.24
#